data_14ee266643bdc839e87fa4a73f38cf35
#
_entry.id   14ee266643bdc839e87fa4a73f38cf35
#
_cell.length_a   1.000
_cell.length_b   1.000
_cell.length_c   1.000
_cell.angle_alpha   90.00
_cell.angle_beta   90.00
_cell.angle_gamma   90.00
#
_symmetry.space_group_name_H-M   'P 1'
#
loop_
_entity.id
_entity.type
_entity.pdbx_description
1 polymer ?
#
loop_
_entity_poly.entity_id
_entity_poly.type
_entity_poly.pdbx_seq_one_letter_code
_entity_poly.pdbx_strand_id
1 'polypeptide(L)'
;MFSGKPIFPCVSCTCPEIRQSWVLYSHRAFIDTGITLDPLKTLTKDALACLVQDDMFEVTVELFSDILANYSKFLGDEDFELLFALFNSKWSSERYSRLLQGDFEFDSLQYGQFMLAFGDATVQDLARKSDVLSQQFLTALAGLLTAKGYAVAEDRIFVPALEFWSTFVEVMIDSLYSEEEVKAASVEVPDDGGDFVDSELIEEQKSGAAPWFTTARFYVMQVIEYCWRKIQFPPPEDFDSWDSVDRMGFADARKDVADLLQSSYTLTGASLFSLFARMTLQSLGTGSWAELEASLFCLGALSDCIDEGRCDSILASIFGSALFGLLADEDTQVPIRTRQTALSFIGQYDGYFERHIEFLPDALIFLFRALKTPILSGTASRSIHSLCSSCRHALTNELDAFLQQYGEFCSNTSADALVKERIVGAIAAVVQAIPSEEGKHGPLSQLLRFVEIDFEQCLRLAAIDNNEEAEAYGLEALRCLASIAKGLQAPSDLPVELDNVEGSDTLTQFWTSGDGATIQSHIRTLIERIVATLPRSGDIVEAACSVFRAGFAEKLPGPFVFPPSSVAEFLLKANIGTPRMGAVISTACSLVSSHTVDPSDRIDDTLHKLIIWVLTILRSLEGKSSSIE
;
A
#
# COMPACT_ATOMS: atom_id res chain seq x y z
N MET A 1 29.10 -51.08 14.93
CA MET A 1 30.53 -51.45 15.01
C MET A 1 31.27 -50.63 13.99
N PHE A 2 31.71 -49.43 14.34
CA PHE A 2 32.67 -48.67 13.54
C PHE A 2 34.04 -48.83 14.18
N SER A 3 34.90 -49.61 13.53
CA SER A 3 36.28 -49.88 13.96
C SER A 3 37.10 -48.61 13.81
N GLY A 4 37.70 -48.18 14.91
CA GLY A 4 38.47 -46.95 15.05
C GLY A 4 39.62 -46.81 14.05
N LYS A 5 39.38 -45.99 13.05
CA LYS A 5 40.41 -45.22 12.37
C LYS A 5 40.08 -43.75 12.56
N PRO A 6 41.05 -42.89 12.83
CA PRO A 6 40.82 -41.49 13.03
C PRO A 6 40.17 -40.89 11.75
N ILE A 7 39.04 -40.24 11.94
CA ILE A 7 38.25 -39.60 10.88
C ILE A 7 38.93 -38.32 10.34
N PHE A 8 40.13 -38.02 10.82
CA PHE A 8 40.89 -36.82 10.48
C PHE A 8 42.18 -37.07 9.71
N PRO A 9 42.14 -37.33 8.40
CA PRO A 9 43.37 -37.26 7.61
C PRO A 9 43.42 -36.04 6.71
N CYS A 10 42.84 -34.90 7.00
CA CYS A 10 42.79 -33.93 5.93
C CYS A 10 43.25 -32.49 6.20
N VAL A 11 43.89 -32.23 7.33
CA VAL A 11 44.67 -30.98 7.51
C VAL A 11 45.92 -30.96 6.61
N SER A 12 46.33 -32.12 6.09
CA SER A 12 47.49 -32.26 5.18
C SER A 12 47.12 -32.36 3.69
N CYS A 13 45.85 -32.26 3.30
CA CYS A 13 45.47 -32.34 1.91
C CYS A 13 45.76 -31.00 1.20
N THR A 14 46.55 -31.06 0.13
CA THR A 14 46.96 -29.87 -0.65
C THR A 14 45.95 -29.45 -1.70
N CYS A 15 44.78 -30.14 -1.80
CA CYS A 15 43.73 -29.80 -2.76
C CYS A 15 42.67 -28.94 -2.10
N PRO A 16 42.48 -27.67 -2.51
CA PRO A 16 41.50 -26.75 -1.92
C PRO A 16 40.06 -27.27 -1.98
N GLU A 17 39.67 -27.87 -3.10
CA GLU A 17 38.32 -28.39 -3.34
C GLU A 17 37.93 -29.53 -2.40
N ILE A 18 38.91 -30.39 -2.04
CA ILE A 18 38.70 -31.52 -1.11
C ILE A 18 38.59 -30.99 0.34
N ARG A 19 39.33 -29.93 0.68
CA ARG A 19 39.23 -29.28 1.99
C ARG A 19 37.85 -28.62 2.16
N GLN A 20 37.39 -27.93 1.14
CA GLN A 20 36.08 -27.25 1.12
C GLN A 20 34.92 -28.20 1.40
N SER A 21 34.81 -29.26 0.62
CA SER A 21 33.74 -30.25 0.78
C SER A 21 33.75 -30.93 2.15
N TRP A 22 34.92 -31.10 2.76
CA TRP A 22 35.06 -31.82 4.03
C TRP A 22 34.64 -30.97 5.25
N VAL A 23 34.92 -29.68 5.27
CA VAL A 23 34.54 -28.79 6.39
C VAL A 23 33.03 -28.65 6.43
N LEU A 24 32.40 -28.36 5.31
CA LEU A 24 30.92 -28.24 5.20
C LEU A 24 30.20 -29.54 5.54
N TYR A 25 30.68 -30.67 4.98
CA TYR A 25 30.00 -31.98 5.13
C TYR A 25 30.09 -32.54 6.55
N SER A 26 31.22 -32.36 7.21
CA SER A 26 31.40 -32.87 8.56
C SER A 26 30.64 -32.06 9.60
N HIS A 27 30.64 -30.74 9.58
CA HIS A 27 29.94 -29.94 10.57
C HIS A 27 28.41 -30.07 10.43
N ARG A 28 27.86 -29.90 9.25
CA ARG A 28 26.42 -29.99 9.03
C ARG A 28 25.84 -31.35 9.38
N ALA A 29 26.51 -32.43 8.93
CA ALA A 29 26.06 -33.79 9.22
C ALA A 29 26.12 -34.16 10.71
N PHE A 30 27.02 -33.55 11.49
CA PHE A 30 27.14 -33.80 12.93
C PHE A 30 26.14 -32.97 13.75
N ILE A 31 25.85 -31.74 13.35
CA ILE A 31 24.85 -30.89 14.00
C ILE A 31 23.44 -31.48 13.82
N ASP A 32 23.10 -31.93 12.61
CA ASP A 32 21.82 -32.58 12.30
C ASP A 32 21.58 -33.88 13.06
N THR A 33 22.64 -34.58 13.48
CA THR A 33 22.52 -35.86 14.22
C THR A 33 22.42 -35.72 15.73
N GLY A 34 22.51 -34.50 16.29
CA GLY A 34 22.40 -34.28 17.73
C GLY A 34 23.45 -34.96 18.59
N ILE A 35 24.61 -35.31 18.01
CA ILE A 35 25.73 -35.97 18.74
C ILE A 35 26.37 -34.98 19.70
N THR A 36 26.55 -35.37 20.96
CA THR A 36 27.20 -34.59 22.02
C THR A 36 28.64 -34.21 21.69
N LEU A 37 29.00 -33.02 21.82
CA LEU A 37 29.67 -32.12 20.88
C LEU A 37 30.99 -31.58 21.42
N ASP A 38 31.50 -32.05 22.58
CA ASP A 38 32.74 -31.54 23.16
C ASP A 38 33.96 -31.66 22.22
N PRO A 39 34.10 -32.72 21.38
CA PRO A 39 35.17 -32.78 20.40
C PRO A 39 35.00 -31.77 19.25
N LEU A 40 33.74 -31.37 18.89
CA LEU A 40 33.48 -30.43 17.81
C LEU A 40 33.73 -28.97 18.23
N LYS A 41 33.59 -28.65 19.53
CA LYS A 41 33.91 -27.30 20.05
C LYS A 41 35.40 -26.94 19.86
N THR A 42 36.30 -27.90 19.94
CA THR A 42 37.72 -27.62 19.61
C THR A 42 37.92 -27.34 18.13
N LEU A 43 37.16 -28.03 17.26
CA LEU A 43 37.22 -27.82 15.80
C LEU A 43 36.57 -26.46 15.40
N THR A 44 35.61 -25.96 16.16
CA THR A 44 35.00 -24.66 15.92
C THR A 44 36.04 -23.54 15.98
N LYS A 45 36.92 -23.57 16.98
CA LYS A 45 38.01 -22.58 17.10
C LYS A 45 39.00 -22.65 15.93
N ASP A 46 39.35 -23.88 15.48
CA ASP A 46 40.21 -24.05 14.31
C ASP A 46 39.52 -23.60 13.02
N ALA A 47 38.23 -23.85 12.88
CA ALA A 47 37.43 -23.37 11.75
C ALA A 47 37.32 -21.85 11.76
N LEU A 48 37.09 -21.20 12.92
CA LEU A 48 37.08 -19.73 13.04
C LEU A 48 38.43 -19.12 12.60
N ALA A 49 39.56 -19.79 12.90
CA ALA A 49 40.88 -19.35 12.44
C ALA A 49 41.03 -19.42 10.91
N CYS A 50 40.24 -20.24 10.21
CA CYS A 50 40.26 -20.32 8.75
C CYS A 50 39.54 -19.11 8.07
N LEU A 51 38.70 -18.33 8.79
CA LEU A 51 38.05 -17.13 8.25
C LEU A 51 39.03 -16.07 7.74
N VAL A 52 40.23 -15.99 8.34
CA VAL A 52 41.26 -15.03 7.94
C VAL A 52 42.17 -15.54 6.81
N GLN A 53 41.95 -16.76 6.34
CA GLN A 53 42.73 -17.37 5.25
C GLN A 53 41.94 -17.24 3.94
N ASP A 54 42.46 -16.50 2.96
CA ASP A 54 41.74 -16.22 1.70
C ASP A 54 41.29 -17.50 0.99
N ASP A 55 42.13 -18.57 0.94
CA ASP A 55 41.80 -19.85 0.32
C ASP A 55 40.66 -20.62 1.02
N MET A 56 40.34 -20.29 2.27
CA MET A 56 39.35 -20.99 3.09
C MET A 56 38.16 -20.10 3.45
N PHE A 57 38.22 -18.81 3.14
CA PHE A 57 37.24 -17.81 3.56
C PHE A 57 35.84 -18.17 3.12
N GLU A 58 35.61 -18.39 1.83
CA GLU A 58 34.30 -18.69 1.24
C GLU A 58 33.59 -19.84 1.97
N VAL A 59 34.24 -20.97 2.08
CA VAL A 59 33.65 -22.17 2.70
C VAL A 59 33.41 -22.01 4.18
N THR A 60 34.30 -21.27 4.84
CA THR A 60 34.21 -21.04 6.29
C THR A 60 33.08 -20.02 6.61
N VAL A 61 32.93 -18.98 5.80
CA VAL A 61 31.85 -18.02 5.93
C VAL A 61 30.50 -18.70 5.70
N GLU A 62 30.37 -19.51 4.65
CA GLU A 62 29.13 -20.25 4.38
C GLU A 62 28.78 -21.18 5.56
N LEU A 63 29.75 -21.89 6.10
CA LEU A 63 29.53 -22.74 7.27
C LEU A 63 29.03 -21.94 8.48
N PHE A 64 29.71 -20.84 8.85
CA PHE A 64 29.32 -20.07 10.03
C PHE A 64 28.02 -19.30 9.82
N SER A 65 27.72 -18.85 8.62
CA SER A 65 26.42 -18.24 8.30
C SER A 65 25.29 -19.26 8.47
N ASP A 66 25.49 -20.52 8.03
CA ASP A 66 24.50 -21.60 8.22
C ASP A 66 24.36 -21.97 9.72
N ILE A 67 25.45 -22.02 10.48
CA ILE A 67 25.40 -22.26 11.93
C ILE A 67 24.66 -21.13 12.66
N LEU A 68 24.95 -19.89 12.34
CA LEU A 68 24.31 -18.72 12.98
C LEU A 68 22.81 -18.66 12.67
N ALA A 69 22.43 -18.95 11.43
CA ALA A 69 21.03 -18.92 11.01
C ALA A 69 20.19 -20.07 11.60
N ASN A 70 20.74 -21.29 11.63
CA ASN A 70 19.95 -22.48 11.94
C ASN A 70 20.30 -23.14 13.28
N TYR A 71 21.51 -22.89 13.81
CA TYR A 71 22.06 -23.59 14.96
C TYR A 71 22.81 -22.66 15.93
N SER A 72 22.36 -21.44 16.11
CA SER A 72 23.05 -20.43 16.92
C SER A 72 23.39 -20.90 18.34
N LYS A 73 22.56 -21.78 18.93
CA LYS A 73 22.80 -22.41 20.25
C LYS A 73 23.97 -23.39 20.29
N PHE A 74 24.51 -23.76 19.14
CA PHE A 74 25.73 -24.61 19.05
C PHE A 74 26.99 -23.84 19.46
N LEU A 75 27.02 -22.53 19.15
CA LEU A 75 28.13 -21.66 19.54
C LEU A 75 28.02 -21.30 21.01
N GLY A 76 29.13 -21.32 21.72
CA GLY A 76 29.22 -20.87 23.11
C GLY A 76 29.61 -19.40 23.21
N ASP A 77 29.53 -18.83 24.41
CA ASP A 77 29.89 -17.43 24.66
C ASP A 77 31.30 -17.09 24.19
N GLU A 78 32.27 -18.02 24.37
CA GLU A 78 33.65 -17.85 23.88
C GLU A 78 33.72 -17.72 22.36
N ASP A 79 32.88 -18.45 21.62
CA ASP A 79 32.84 -18.41 20.15
C ASP A 79 32.28 -17.07 19.66
N PHE A 80 31.24 -16.55 20.34
CA PHE A 80 30.69 -15.22 20.07
C PHE A 80 31.71 -14.11 20.38
N GLU A 81 32.48 -14.23 21.48
CA GLU A 81 33.57 -13.30 21.78
C GLU A 81 34.65 -13.28 20.71
N LEU A 82 35.03 -14.48 20.19
CA LEU A 82 35.98 -14.59 19.11
C LEU A 82 35.48 -13.95 17.81
N LEU A 83 34.19 -14.12 17.47
CA LEU A 83 33.57 -13.48 16.32
C LEU A 83 33.51 -11.96 16.48
N PHE A 84 33.18 -11.45 17.66
CA PHE A 84 33.26 -10.01 17.94
C PHE A 84 34.68 -9.47 17.79
N ALA A 85 35.67 -10.21 18.29
CA ALA A 85 37.06 -9.81 18.14
C ALA A 85 37.50 -9.82 16.67
N LEU A 86 37.03 -10.80 15.88
CA LEU A 86 37.30 -10.87 14.44
C LEU A 86 36.71 -9.66 13.70
N PHE A 87 35.44 -9.27 13.97
CA PHE A 87 34.81 -8.11 13.33
C PHE A 87 35.51 -6.80 13.70
N ASN A 88 36.17 -6.71 14.84
CA ASN A 88 36.97 -5.55 15.25
C ASN A 88 38.44 -5.62 14.79
N SER A 89 38.83 -6.63 14.01
CA SER A 89 40.21 -6.82 13.51
C SER A 89 40.50 -5.91 12.29
N LYS A 90 41.81 -5.76 12.02
CA LYS A 90 42.27 -5.05 10.80
C LYS A 90 41.77 -5.74 9.52
N TRP A 91 41.82 -7.07 9.51
CA TRP A 91 41.33 -7.89 8.40
C TRP A 91 39.86 -7.58 8.07
N SER A 92 39.00 -7.51 9.07
CA SER A 92 37.60 -7.16 8.93
C SER A 92 37.42 -5.70 8.43
N SER A 93 38.17 -4.75 8.99
CA SER A 93 38.08 -3.33 8.58
C SER A 93 38.44 -3.12 7.11
N GLU A 94 39.42 -3.90 6.58
CA GLU A 94 39.80 -3.83 5.17
C GLU A 94 38.68 -4.36 4.25
N ARG A 95 38.06 -5.48 4.58
CA ARG A 95 36.93 -6.07 3.83
C ARG A 95 35.70 -5.20 3.90
N TYR A 96 35.38 -4.70 5.08
CA TYR A 96 34.30 -3.75 5.29
C TYR A 96 34.45 -2.47 4.46
N SER A 97 35.66 -1.89 4.45
CA SER A 97 35.95 -0.70 3.65
C SER A 97 35.78 -0.94 2.15
N ARG A 98 36.21 -2.12 1.66
CA ARG A 98 36.01 -2.50 0.25
C ARG A 98 34.54 -2.60 -0.10
N LEU A 99 33.73 -3.26 0.74
CA LEU A 99 32.29 -3.40 0.56
C LEU A 99 31.61 -2.02 0.52
N LEU A 100 31.94 -1.14 1.46
CA LEU A 100 31.37 0.22 1.48
C LEU A 100 31.77 1.07 0.26
N GLN A 101 32.92 0.80 -0.35
CA GLN A 101 33.37 1.48 -1.58
C GLN A 101 32.69 0.96 -2.85
N GLY A 102 31.80 -0.04 -2.75
CA GLY A 102 31.05 -0.60 -3.86
C GLY A 102 31.71 -1.84 -4.50
N ASP A 103 32.59 -2.51 -3.76
CA ASP A 103 33.09 -3.83 -4.16
C ASP A 103 32.04 -4.90 -3.80
N PHE A 104 31.19 -5.24 -4.75
CA PHE A 104 30.14 -6.26 -4.60
C PHE A 104 30.51 -7.59 -5.28
N GLU A 105 31.82 -7.85 -5.39
CA GLU A 105 32.30 -9.18 -5.75
C GLU A 105 31.90 -10.20 -4.67
N PHE A 106 31.92 -11.47 -5.05
CA PHE A 106 31.40 -12.57 -4.24
C PHE A 106 31.95 -12.58 -2.80
N ASP A 107 33.24 -12.43 -2.61
CA ASP A 107 33.90 -12.42 -1.29
C ASP A 107 33.47 -11.26 -0.41
N SER A 108 33.30 -10.08 -1.01
CA SER A 108 32.87 -8.88 -0.30
C SER A 108 31.40 -8.97 0.13
N LEU A 109 30.54 -9.50 -0.75
CA LEU A 109 29.14 -9.75 -0.42
C LEU A 109 28.97 -10.83 0.66
N GLN A 110 29.69 -11.93 0.56
CA GLN A 110 29.67 -12.97 1.60
C GLN A 110 30.12 -12.45 2.96
N TYR A 111 31.14 -11.58 2.98
CA TYR A 111 31.55 -10.93 4.22
C TYR A 111 30.43 -10.07 4.82
N GLY A 112 29.74 -9.26 4.01
CA GLY A 112 28.60 -8.46 4.46
C GLY A 112 27.44 -9.31 4.98
N GLN A 113 27.07 -10.37 4.25
CA GLN A 113 26.05 -11.33 4.66
C GLN A 113 26.41 -12.06 5.96
N PHE A 114 27.68 -12.38 6.16
CA PHE A 114 28.16 -12.98 7.41
C PHE A 114 28.05 -12.02 8.59
N MET A 115 28.35 -10.73 8.41
CA MET A 115 28.12 -9.70 9.42
C MET A 115 26.64 -9.64 9.82
N LEU A 116 25.75 -9.68 8.83
CA LEU A 116 24.30 -9.64 9.05
C LEU A 116 23.82 -10.92 9.77
N ALA A 117 24.26 -12.11 9.34
CA ALA A 117 23.91 -13.36 10.01
C ALA A 117 24.37 -13.40 11.49
N PHE A 118 25.54 -12.82 11.79
CA PHE A 118 25.97 -12.65 13.17
C PHE A 118 25.13 -11.63 13.93
N GLY A 119 24.76 -10.53 13.26
CA GLY A 119 23.83 -9.53 13.80
C GLY A 119 22.49 -10.15 14.18
N ASP A 120 21.88 -10.93 13.28
CA ASP A 120 20.61 -11.62 13.50
C ASP A 120 20.68 -12.60 14.67
N ALA A 121 21.75 -13.41 14.73
CA ALA A 121 21.96 -14.36 15.83
C ALA A 121 22.14 -13.68 17.21
N THR A 122 22.56 -12.42 17.23
CA THR A 122 22.84 -11.64 18.45
C THR A 122 21.91 -10.44 18.65
N VAL A 123 20.89 -10.29 17.82
CA VAL A 123 20.02 -9.09 17.75
C VAL A 123 19.40 -8.69 19.10
N GLN A 124 18.94 -9.67 19.89
CA GLN A 124 18.38 -9.42 21.22
C GLN A 124 19.42 -8.85 22.20
N ASP A 125 20.64 -9.37 22.14
CA ASP A 125 21.76 -8.89 22.95
C ASP A 125 22.23 -7.51 22.48
N LEU A 126 22.39 -7.32 21.19
CA LEU A 126 22.76 -6.05 20.57
C LEU A 126 21.75 -4.94 20.89
N ALA A 127 20.45 -5.25 20.89
CA ALA A 127 19.40 -4.29 21.23
C ALA A 127 19.49 -3.82 22.69
N ARG A 128 19.93 -4.68 23.63
CA ARG A 128 19.93 -4.42 25.07
C ARG A 128 21.28 -4.01 25.66
N LYS A 129 22.38 -4.44 25.05
CA LYS A 129 23.74 -4.14 25.54
C LYS A 129 24.18 -2.75 25.09
N SER A 130 24.67 -1.97 26.07
CA SER A 130 25.22 -0.63 25.84
C SER A 130 26.75 -0.60 25.92
N ASP A 131 27.41 -1.76 25.78
CA ASP A 131 28.87 -1.84 25.79
C ASP A 131 29.48 -1.34 24.46
N VAL A 132 30.74 -0.94 24.52
CA VAL A 132 31.44 -0.30 23.40
C VAL A 132 31.53 -1.20 22.16
N LEU A 133 31.74 -2.52 22.34
CA LEU A 133 31.88 -3.46 21.24
C LEU A 133 30.55 -3.65 20.51
N SER A 134 29.46 -3.83 21.25
CA SER A 134 28.10 -3.94 20.67
C SER A 134 27.72 -2.66 19.91
N GLN A 135 28.04 -1.48 20.46
CA GLN A 135 27.78 -0.20 19.78
C GLN A 135 28.60 -0.03 18.51
N GLN A 136 29.89 -0.41 18.53
CA GLN A 136 30.74 -0.36 17.34
C GLN A 136 30.21 -1.31 16.26
N PHE A 137 29.76 -2.49 16.63
CA PHE A 137 29.20 -3.45 15.69
C PHE A 137 27.87 -2.97 15.10
N LEU A 138 26.95 -2.43 15.92
CA LEU A 138 25.73 -1.78 15.43
C LEU A 138 26.02 -0.62 14.47
N THR A 139 27.05 0.18 14.78
CA THR A 139 27.49 1.25 13.88
C THR A 139 27.99 0.69 12.54
N ALA A 140 28.71 -0.45 12.56
CA ALA A 140 29.16 -1.10 11.34
C ALA A 140 27.99 -1.69 10.55
N LEU A 141 27.00 -2.32 11.21
CA LEU A 141 25.79 -2.83 10.55
C LEU A 141 24.97 -1.68 9.93
N ALA A 142 24.80 -0.56 10.64
CA ALA A 142 24.14 0.63 10.08
C ALA A 142 24.92 1.20 8.89
N GLY A 143 26.24 1.17 8.95
CA GLY A 143 27.11 1.60 7.88
C GLY A 143 26.95 0.82 6.58
N LEU A 144 26.54 -0.45 6.62
CA LEU A 144 26.25 -1.24 5.41
C LEU A 144 25.19 -0.58 4.51
N LEU A 145 24.23 0.13 5.09
CA LEU A 145 23.22 0.90 4.35
C LEU A 145 23.80 2.11 3.60
N THR A 146 25.05 2.47 3.84
CA THR A 146 25.74 3.58 3.17
C THR A 146 26.70 3.16 2.08
N ALA A 147 26.75 1.86 1.73
CA ALA A 147 27.62 1.35 0.68
C ALA A 147 27.41 2.15 -0.62
N LYS A 148 28.46 2.34 -1.40
CA LYS A 148 28.40 3.15 -2.63
C LYS A 148 27.49 2.49 -3.66
N GLY A 149 26.70 3.31 -4.36
CA GLY A 149 25.79 2.86 -5.41
C GLY A 149 24.31 3.01 -5.04
N TYR A 150 23.47 2.86 -6.05
CA TYR A 150 22.01 2.91 -5.88
C TYR A 150 21.49 1.56 -5.42
N ALA A 151 20.52 1.57 -4.50
CA ALA A 151 19.94 0.36 -3.95
C ALA A 151 19.48 -0.60 -5.06
N VAL A 152 19.81 -1.88 -4.93
CA VAL A 152 19.54 -3.00 -5.86
C VAL A 152 20.29 -2.92 -7.19
N ALA A 153 20.23 -1.80 -7.91
CA ALA A 153 20.86 -1.66 -9.22
C ALA A 153 22.40 -1.79 -9.16
N GLU A 154 22.99 -1.22 -8.12
CA GLU A 154 24.43 -1.22 -7.90
C GLU A 154 24.81 -1.80 -6.52
N ASP A 155 24.13 -1.35 -5.47
CA ASP A 155 24.35 -1.77 -4.09
C ASP A 155 23.52 -3.02 -3.77
N ARG A 156 24.18 -4.14 -3.68
CA ARG A 156 23.58 -5.45 -3.44
C ARG A 156 23.51 -5.84 -1.95
N ILE A 157 24.10 -5.04 -1.05
CA ILE A 157 24.04 -5.30 0.39
C ILE A 157 22.94 -4.51 1.07
N PHE A 158 22.36 -3.51 0.40
CA PHE A 158 21.34 -2.63 0.97
C PHE A 158 20.11 -3.40 1.46
N VAL A 159 19.51 -4.25 0.62
CA VAL A 159 18.29 -4.99 0.99
C VAL A 159 18.53 -5.95 2.15
N PRO A 160 19.56 -6.82 2.13
CA PRO A 160 19.88 -7.66 3.30
C PRO A 160 20.14 -6.86 4.58
N ALA A 161 20.80 -5.69 4.48
CA ALA A 161 21.03 -4.84 5.65
C ALA A 161 19.71 -4.21 6.16
N LEU A 162 18.79 -3.87 5.26
CA LEU A 162 17.46 -3.35 5.60
C LEU A 162 16.63 -4.42 6.33
N GLU A 163 16.65 -5.66 5.87
CA GLU A 163 15.98 -6.80 6.50
C GLU A 163 16.46 -6.99 7.95
N PHE A 164 17.78 -6.94 8.18
CA PHE A 164 18.33 -6.97 9.54
C PHE A 164 17.75 -5.86 10.42
N TRP A 165 17.68 -4.62 9.91
CA TRP A 165 17.19 -3.50 10.69
C TRP A 165 15.69 -3.56 10.93
N SER A 166 14.92 -4.18 10.04
CA SER A 166 13.50 -4.49 10.27
C SER A 166 13.35 -5.48 11.43
N THR A 167 14.12 -6.57 11.43
CA THR A 167 14.18 -7.53 12.55
C THR A 167 14.62 -6.86 13.87
N PHE A 168 15.62 -5.96 13.81
CA PHE A 168 16.06 -5.21 14.98
C PHE A 168 14.93 -4.35 15.58
N VAL A 169 14.16 -3.65 14.75
CA VAL A 169 13.01 -2.84 15.19
C VAL A 169 11.93 -3.72 15.83
N GLU A 170 11.61 -4.86 15.23
CA GLU A 170 10.65 -5.83 15.77
C GLU A 170 11.07 -6.33 17.15
N VAL A 171 12.32 -6.75 17.31
CA VAL A 171 12.87 -7.21 18.61
C VAL A 171 12.83 -6.10 19.66
N MET A 172 13.03 -4.86 19.26
CA MET A 172 12.92 -3.70 20.14
C MET A 172 11.50 -3.49 20.63
N ILE A 173 10.52 -3.57 19.73
CA ILE A 173 9.09 -3.45 20.05
C ILE A 173 8.66 -4.57 21.00
N ASP A 174 9.01 -5.82 20.71
CA ASP A 174 8.72 -6.96 21.56
C ASP A 174 9.33 -6.83 22.96
N SER A 175 10.56 -6.30 23.01
CA SER A 175 11.23 -6.05 24.29
C SER A 175 10.52 -4.98 25.12
N LEU A 176 9.98 -3.96 24.47
CA LEU A 176 9.23 -2.88 25.11
C LEU A 176 7.93 -3.41 25.74
N TYR A 177 7.13 -4.14 24.96
CA TYR A 177 5.88 -4.72 25.43
C TYR A 177 6.10 -5.72 26.57
N SER A 178 7.13 -6.57 26.48
CA SER A 178 7.47 -7.52 27.54
C SER A 178 7.84 -6.83 28.86
N GLU A 179 8.49 -5.67 28.83
CA GLU A 179 8.81 -4.88 30.03
C GLU A 179 7.56 -4.18 30.61
N GLU A 180 6.64 -3.76 29.78
CA GLU A 180 5.36 -3.16 30.21
C GLU A 180 4.46 -4.20 30.87
N GLU A 181 4.35 -5.40 30.31
CA GLU A 181 3.61 -6.52 30.92
C GLU A 181 4.17 -6.89 32.31
N VAL A 182 5.51 -6.93 32.45
CA VAL A 182 6.15 -7.21 33.75
C VAL A 182 5.87 -6.09 34.75
N LYS A 183 5.87 -4.83 34.34
CA LYS A 183 5.54 -3.69 35.21
C LYS A 183 4.06 -3.71 35.59
N ALA A 184 3.16 -3.96 34.66
CA ALA A 184 1.73 -4.07 34.90
C ALA A 184 1.40 -5.23 35.86
N ALA A 185 2.04 -6.38 35.70
CA ALA A 185 1.88 -7.54 36.62
C ALA A 185 2.45 -7.30 38.02
N SER A 186 3.37 -6.36 38.20
CA SER A 186 3.97 -6.01 39.51
C SER A 186 3.19 -4.93 40.28
N VAL A 187 2.22 -4.26 39.65
CA VAL A 187 1.33 -3.30 40.30
C VAL A 187 0.04 -4.03 40.67
N GLU A 188 -0.22 -4.25 41.99
CA GLU A 188 -1.53 -4.66 42.47
C GLU A 188 -2.54 -3.54 42.16
N VAL A 189 -3.33 -3.73 41.08
CA VAL A 189 -4.35 -2.78 40.64
C VAL A 189 -5.56 -2.91 41.57
N PRO A 190 -6.08 -1.84 42.19
CA PRO A 190 -7.43 -1.82 42.71
C PRO A 190 -8.41 -1.97 41.53
N ASP A 191 -9.32 -2.90 41.61
CA ASP A 191 -10.38 -3.20 40.66
C ASP A 191 -11.33 -2.00 40.53
N ASP A 192 -11.02 -1.09 39.62
CA ASP A 192 -11.96 -0.08 39.12
C ASP A 192 -11.86 -0.02 37.58
N GLY A 193 -12.98 -0.47 36.97
CA GLY A 193 -13.03 -0.72 35.56
C GLY A 193 -12.98 0.56 34.71
N GLY A 194 -12.22 0.49 33.66
CA GLY A 194 -12.38 1.43 32.57
C GLY A 194 -11.07 1.89 31.94
N ASP A 195 -11.07 1.75 30.67
CA ASP A 195 -10.39 2.49 29.61
C ASP A 195 -9.04 1.99 29.13
N PHE A 196 -9.03 1.78 27.81
CA PHE A 196 -7.90 1.59 26.94
C PHE A 196 -6.76 2.57 27.26
N VAL A 197 -5.57 2.04 27.39
CA VAL A 197 -4.36 2.82 27.64
C VAL A 197 -4.03 3.65 26.40
N ASP A 198 -4.22 4.94 26.53
CA ASP A 198 -3.98 5.95 25.51
C ASP A 198 -2.49 6.03 25.17
N SER A 199 -2.16 6.13 23.88
CA SER A 199 -0.79 6.26 23.36
C SER A 199 -0.02 7.51 23.86
N GLU A 200 -0.67 8.42 24.57
CA GLU A 200 -0.04 9.55 25.29
C GLU A 200 0.96 9.11 26.38
N LEU A 201 0.79 7.89 26.93
CA LEU A 201 1.66 7.37 27.99
C LEU A 201 3.10 7.10 27.52
N ILE A 202 3.34 6.85 26.24
CA ILE A 202 4.69 6.59 25.72
C ILE A 202 5.55 7.87 25.68
N GLU A 203 4.96 9.05 25.54
CA GLU A 203 5.71 10.32 25.55
C GLU A 203 5.97 10.87 26.94
N GLU A 204 5.08 10.69 27.92
CA GLU A 204 5.29 11.14 29.30
C GLU A 204 6.17 10.19 30.13
N GLN A 205 6.26 8.91 29.78
CA GLN A 205 7.16 7.94 30.45
C GLN A 205 8.66 8.14 30.10
N LYS A 206 9.02 9.13 29.30
CA LYS A 206 10.43 9.45 28.92
C LYS A 206 11.38 9.72 30.08
N SER A 207 10.90 9.93 31.27
CA SER A 207 11.74 10.14 32.47
C SER A 207 12.26 8.84 33.11
N GLY A 208 11.81 7.65 32.64
CA GLY A 208 12.18 6.35 33.20
C GLY A 208 12.56 5.29 32.15
N ALA A 209 12.72 5.66 30.88
CA ALA A 209 13.11 4.72 29.83
C ALA A 209 14.47 4.06 30.14
N ALA A 210 14.57 2.76 29.93
CA ALA A 210 15.81 2.02 30.13
C ALA A 210 16.94 2.60 29.26
N PRO A 211 18.20 2.70 29.71
CA PRO A 211 19.30 3.27 28.94
C PRO A 211 19.49 2.65 27.57
N TRP A 212 19.22 1.34 27.44
CA TRP A 212 19.32 0.61 26.18
C TRP A 212 18.32 1.12 25.13
N PHE A 213 17.11 1.51 25.53
CA PHE A 213 16.08 2.02 24.62
C PHE A 213 16.51 3.30 23.91
N THR A 214 17.11 4.23 24.65
CA THR A 214 17.61 5.49 24.08
C THR A 214 18.70 5.25 23.04
N THR A 215 19.62 4.31 23.32
CA THR A 215 20.70 3.95 22.40
C THR A 215 20.15 3.30 21.15
N ALA A 216 19.24 2.34 21.30
CA ALA A 216 18.67 1.63 20.16
C ALA A 216 17.80 2.56 19.28
N ARG A 217 16.99 3.44 19.89
CA ARG A 217 16.26 4.48 19.17
C ARG A 217 17.18 5.42 18.39
N PHE A 218 18.34 5.75 18.94
CA PHE A 218 19.35 6.55 18.23
C PHE A 218 19.82 5.84 16.94
N TYR A 219 20.12 4.53 17.00
CA TYR A 219 20.52 3.77 15.82
C TYR A 219 19.37 3.67 14.80
N VAL A 220 18.14 3.42 15.23
CA VAL A 220 16.97 3.38 14.33
C VAL A 220 16.83 4.71 13.58
N MET A 221 16.93 5.86 14.26
CA MET A 221 16.86 7.18 13.61
C MET A 221 18.00 7.39 12.60
N GLN A 222 19.21 6.94 12.92
CA GLN A 222 20.36 7.01 12.02
C GLN A 222 20.17 6.11 10.78
N VAL A 223 19.68 4.90 10.97
CA VAL A 223 19.36 3.95 9.90
C VAL A 223 18.31 4.53 8.94
N ILE A 224 17.27 5.13 9.49
CA ILE A 224 16.22 5.79 8.71
C ILE A 224 16.81 6.92 7.84
N GLU A 225 17.74 7.71 8.37
CA GLU A 225 18.40 8.75 7.59
C GLU A 225 19.26 8.16 6.46
N TYR A 226 19.93 7.02 6.69
CA TYR A 226 20.67 6.33 5.64
C TYR A 226 19.74 5.76 4.58
N CYS A 227 18.64 5.12 4.97
CA CYS A 227 17.61 4.63 4.06
C CYS A 227 17.02 5.77 3.21
N TRP A 228 16.68 6.92 3.82
CA TRP A 228 16.19 8.09 3.10
C TRP A 228 17.16 8.56 1.99
N ARG A 229 18.47 8.53 2.25
CA ARG A 229 19.47 8.88 1.22
C ARG A 229 19.50 7.85 0.09
N LYS A 230 19.34 6.58 0.42
CA LYS A 230 19.39 5.47 -0.54
C LYS A 230 18.17 5.37 -1.44
N ILE A 231 17.01 5.81 -0.98
CA ILE A 231 15.76 5.78 -1.78
C ILE A 231 15.57 7.01 -2.67
N GLN A 232 16.49 7.98 -2.65
CA GLN A 232 16.45 9.11 -3.57
C GLN A 232 16.61 8.62 -5.01
N PHE A 233 15.76 9.11 -5.91
CA PHE A 233 15.90 8.77 -7.31
C PHE A 233 17.20 9.31 -7.89
N PRO A 234 17.91 8.52 -8.68
CA PRO A 234 19.05 8.99 -9.44
C PRO A 234 18.61 10.03 -10.49
N PRO A 235 19.58 10.74 -11.10
CA PRO A 235 19.30 11.53 -12.28
C PRO A 235 18.53 10.73 -13.34
N PRO A 236 17.62 11.36 -14.10
CA PRO A 236 16.79 10.65 -15.10
C PRO A 236 17.61 9.82 -16.10
N GLU A 237 18.77 10.33 -16.51
CA GLU A 237 19.67 9.66 -17.46
C GLU A 237 20.19 8.33 -16.90
N ASP A 238 20.55 8.29 -15.62
CA ASP A 238 21.03 7.08 -14.95
C ASP A 238 19.87 6.09 -14.76
N PHE A 239 18.71 6.56 -14.27
CA PHE A 239 17.55 5.70 -14.04
C PHE A 239 17.00 5.09 -15.33
N ASP A 240 16.99 5.84 -16.43
CA ASP A 240 16.50 5.37 -17.73
C ASP A 240 17.46 4.35 -18.37
N SER A 241 18.75 4.37 -17.96
CA SER A 241 19.74 3.37 -18.39
C SER A 241 19.55 2.01 -17.74
N TRP A 242 18.86 1.92 -16.60
CA TRP A 242 18.61 0.65 -15.89
C TRP A 242 17.64 -0.23 -16.67
N ASP A 243 17.79 -1.53 -16.53
CA ASP A 243 16.81 -2.47 -17.05
C ASP A 243 15.51 -2.48 -16.21
N SER A 244 14.53 -3.28 -16.64
CA SER A 244 13.24 -3.37 -15.95
C SER A 244 13.34 -4.04 -14.58
N VAL A 245 14.31 -4.94 -14.38
CA VAL A 245 14.50 -5.68 -13.12
C VAL A 245 15.10 -4.74 -12.07
N ASP A 246 16.13 -3.98 -12.44
CA ASP A 246 16.76 -3.00 -11.56
C ASP A 246 15.78 -1.90 -11.14
N ARG A 247 14.99 -1.38 -12.09
CA ARG A 247 13.95 -0.37 -11.79
C ARG A 247 12.87 -0.91 -10.86
N MET A 248 12.44 -2.15 -11.07
CA MET A 248 11.45 -2.80 -10.19
C MET A 248 12.04 -3.08 -8.82
N GLY A 249 13.26 -3.62 -8.75
CA GLY A 249 13.95 -3.88 -7.50
C GLY A 249 14.20 -2.62 -6.68
N PHE A 250 14.54 -1.49 -7.32
CA PHE A 250 14.63 -0.20 -6.64
C PHE A 250 13.28 0.28 -6.09
N ALA A 251 12.20 0.08 -6.84
CA ALA A 251 10.86 0.44 -6.40
C ALA A 251 10.40 -0.46 -5.21
N ASP A 252 10.76 -1.73 -5.22
CA ASP A 252 10.48 -2.65 -4.11
C ASP A 252 11.32 -2.30 -2.87
N ALA A 253 12.61 -1.99 -3.02
CA ALA A 253 13.44 -1.51 -1.91
C ALA A 253 12.89 -0.22 -1.26
N ARG A 254 12.26 0.67 -2.05
CA ARG A 254 11.55 1.85 -1.50
C ARG A 254 10.34 1.46 -0.66
N LYS A 255 9.60 0.41 -1.04
CA LYS A 255 8.47 -0.11 -0.23
C LYS A 255 8.98 -0.72 1.07
N ASP A 256 10.06 -1.52 1.00
CA ASP A 256 10.66 -2.11 2.19
C ASP A 256 11.13 -1.03 3.18
N VAL A 257 11.65 0.10 2.68
CA VAL A 257 11.96 1.27 3.53
C VAL A 257 10.69 1.88 4.11
N ALA A 258 9.58 1.98 3.36
CA ALA A 258 8.31 2.48 3.90
C ALA A 258 7.80 1.57 5.03
N ASP A 259 7.90 0.25 4.88
CA ASP A 259 7.50 -0.72 5.91
C ASP A 259 8.39 -0.58 7.17
N LEU A 260 9.70 -0.38 7.01
CA LEU A 260 10.60 -0.08 8.13
C LEU A 260 10.22 1.23 8.84
N LEU A 261 9.84 2.28 8.09
CA LEU A 261 9.40 3.55 8.65
C LEU A 261 8.14 3.39 9.50
N GLN A 262 7.14 2.67 9.00
CA GLN A 262 5.88 2.40 9.70
C GLN A 262 6.14 1.64 11.00
N SER A 263 6.90 0.56 10.95
CA SER A 263 7.28 -0.20 12.15
C SER A 263 8.06 0.67 13.15
N SER A 264 9.00 1.49 12.65
CA SER A 264 9.82 2.37 13.48
C SER A 264 9.04 3.51 14.13
N TYR A 265 7.86 3.86 13.60
CA TYR A 265 7.02 4.94 14.17
C TYR A 265 6.59 4.62 15.59
N THR A 266 6.30 3.36 15.91
CA THR A 266 5.99 2.90 17.28
C THR A 266 7.08 3.27 18.29
N LEU A 267 8.37 3.22 17.88
CA LEU A 267 9.51 3.53 18.76
C LEU A 267 9.87 5.02 18.78
N THR A 268 9.65 5.72 17.67
CA THR A 268 10.18 7.06 17.42
C THR A 268 9.12 8.15 17.49
N GLY A 269 7.86 7.81 17.24
CA GLY A 269 6.71 8.69 17.31
C GLY A 269 6.83 9.95 16.45
N ALA A 270 6.28 11.05 16.94
CA ALA A 270 6.29 12.34 16.26
C ALA A 270 7.69 12.90 15.93
N SER A 271 8.76 12.38 16.56
CA SER A 271 10.13 12.79 16.25
C SER A 271 10.55 12.39 14.83
N LEU A 272 10.10 11.19 14.37
CA LEU A 272 10.34 10.72 13.01
C LEU A 272 9.61 11.59 11.99
N PHE A 273 8.34 11.89 12.26
CA PHE A 273 7.55 12.77 11.42
C PHE A 273 8.15 14.16 11.30
N SER A 274 8.57 14.75 12.43
CA SER A 274 9.23 16.06 12.49
C SER A 274 10.56 16.10 11.71
N LEU A 275 11.31 14.98 11.69
CA LEU A 275 12.53 14.84 10.90
C LEU A 275 12.23 15.05 9.41
N PHE A 276 11.29 14.28 8.85
CA PHE A 276 10.97 14.37 7.42
C PHE A 276 10.27 15.67 7.03
N ALA A 277 9.45 16.23 7.91
CA ALA A 277 8.85 17.55 7.69
C ALA A 277 9.92 18.64 7.56
N ARG A 278 10.93 18.63 8.44
CA ARG A 278 12.06 19.54 8.37
C ARG A 278 12.88 19.34 7.09
N MET A 279 13.14 18.07 6.70
CA MET A 279 13.84 17.75 5.46
C MET A 279 13.06 18.25 4.24
N THR A 280 11.73 18.07 4.22
CA THR A 280 10.85 18.59 3.17
C THR A 280 10.98 20.09 3.00
N LEU A 281 10.85 20.85 4.09
CA LEU A 281 10.95 22.32 4.05
C LEU A 281 12.35 22.80 3.66
N GLN A 282 13.39 22.11 4.12
CA GLN A 282 14.78 22.41 3.76
C GLN A 282 15.03 22.15 2.27
N SER A 283 14.63 20.99 1.75
CA SER A 283 14.81 20.61 0.35
C SER A 283 14.02 21.53 -0.58
N LEU A 284 12.82 21.96 -0.15
CA LEU A 284 12.02 22.95 -0.87
C LEU A 284 12.76 24.30 -0.95
N GLY A 285 13.39 24.75 0.15
CA GLY A 285 14.17 26.00 0.19
C GLY A 285 15.45 25.96 -0.63
N THR A 286 16.07 24.80 -0.80
CA THR A 286 17.31 24.61 -1.58
C THR A 286 17.06 24.24 -3.05
N GLY A 287 15.84 23.84 -3.40
CA GLY A 287 15.50 23.32 -4.74
C GLY A 287 16.07 21.92 -5.00
N SER A 288 16.36 21.13 -3.95
CA SER A 288 16.82 19.74 -4.07
C SER A 288 15.62 18.81 -4.31
N TRP A 289 15.25 18.60 -5.56
CA TRP A 289 14.03 17.88 -5.93
C TRP A 289 14.05 16.40 -5.58
N ALA A 290 15.21 15.73 -5.63
CA ALA A 290 15.34 14.33 -5.26
C ALA A 290 15.17 14.14 -3.73
N GLU A 291 15.73 15.05 -2.92
CA GLU A 291 15.54 15.04 -1.47
C GLU A 291 14.10 15.37 -1.08
N LEU A 292 13.49 16.36 -1.77
CA LEU A 292 12.08 16.70 -1.57
C LEU A 292 11.17 15.51 -1.88
N GLU A 293 11.39 14.85 -2.99
CA GLU A 293 10.63 13.66 -3.39
C GLU A 293 10.73 12.55 -2.34
N ALA A 294 11.95 12.20 -1.91
CA ALA A 294 12.18 11.17 -0.91
C ALA A 294 11.57 11.54 0.46
N SER A 295 11.62 12.82 0.85
CA SER A 295 11.02 13.28 2.11
C SER A 295 9.49 13.22 2.08
N LEU A 296 8.86 13.63 0.97
CA LEU A 296 7.41 13.51 0.77
C LEU A 296 6.96 12.05 0.71
N PHE A 297 7.78 11.18 0.10
CA PHE A 297 7.52 9.74 0.09
C PHE A 297 7.53 9.15 1.51
N CYS A 298 8.53 9.50 2.33
CA CYS A 298 8.61 9.04 3.71
C CYS A 298 7.45 9.58 4.57
N LEU A 299 7.08 10.85 4.40
CA LEU A 299 5.90 11.40 5.08
C LEU A 299 4.62 10.69 4.65
N GLY A 300 4.46 10.42 3.35
CA GLY A 300 3.32 9.67 2.84
C GLY A 300 3.22 8.26 3.40
N ALA A 301 4.36 7.57 3.57
CA ALA A 301 4.40 6.25 4.18
C ALA A 301 3.94 6.23 5.64
N LEU A 302 4.02 7.37 6.34
CA LEU A 302 3.61 7.52 7.74
C LEU A 302 2.16 7.97 7.92
N SER A 303 1.39 8.21 6.84
CA SER A 303 0.03 8.74 6.94
C SER A 303 -0.89 7.91 7.85
N ASP A 304 -0.82 6.60 7.72
CA ASP A 304 -1.67 5.67 8.47
C ASP A 304 -1.18 5.38 9.91
N CYS A 305 0.02 5.89 10.25
CA CYS A 305 0.61 5.69 11.58
C CYS A 305 0.33 6.85 12.55
N ILE A 306 -0.21 7.97 12.04
CA ILE A 306 -0.35 9.21 12.79
C ILE A 306 -1.77 9.32 13.32
N ASP A 307 -1.90 9.49 14.63
CA ASP A 307 -3.18 9.80 15.26
C ASP A 307 -3.72 11.13 14.77
N GLU A 308 -5.03 11.22 14.60
CA GLU A 308 -5.70 12.43 14.13
C GLU A 308 -5.37 13.63 15.01
N GLY A 309 -5.02 14.75 14.36
CA GLY A 309 -4.72 16.01 15.02
C GLY A 309 -3.31 16.14 15.60
N ARG A 310 -2.60 15.03 15.85
CA ARG A 310 -1.31 15.06 16.56
C ARG A 310 -0.20 15.78 15.82
N CYS A 311 -0.17 15.69 14.49
CA CYS A 311 0.83 16.33 13.63
C CYS A 311 0.30 17.49 12.79
N ASP A 312 -0.93 17.96 13.06
CA ASP A 312 -1.59 19.00 12.26
C ASP A 312 -0.78 20.30 12.15
N SER A 313 -0.13 20.74 13.23
CA SER A 313 0.73 21.94 13.20
C SER A 313 1.97 21.78 12.28
N ILE A 314 2.47 20.56 12.17
CA ILE A 314 3.59 20.23 11.29
C ILE A 314 3.12 20.18 9.83
N LEU A 315 1.99 19.53 9.56
CA LEU A 315 1.36 19.51 8.24
C LEU A 315 0.97 20.91 7.77
N ALA A 316 0.46 21.77 8.66
CA ALA A 316 0.18 23.17 8.37
C ALA A 316 1.43 23.92 7.88
N SER A 317 2.60 23.63 8.43
CA SER A 317 3.85 24.25 7.98
C SER A 317 4.27 23.81 6.58
N ILE A 318 3.95 22.56 6.19
CA ILE A 318 4.24 22.02 4.86
C ILE A 318 3.23 22.54 3.83
N PHE A 319 1.93 22.39 4.09
CA PHE A 319 0.87 22.78 3.16
C PHE A 319 0.73 24.32 3.03
N GLY A 320 1.09 25.08 4.08
CA GLY A 320 1.16 26.54 4.03
C GLY A 320 2.46 27.09 3.45
N SER A 321 3.41 26.22 3.05
CA SER A 321 4.66 26.64 2.40
C SER A 321 4.46 26.95 0.91
N ALA A 322 5.54 27.32 0.22
CA ALA A 322 5.54 27.53 -1.23
C ALA A 322 5.41 26.21 -2.05
N LEU A 323 5.15 25.07 -1.43
CA LEU A 323 5.14 23.74 -2.07
C LEU A 323 4.28 23.71 -3.33
N PHE A 324 2.99 24.03 -3.21
CA PHE A 324 2.06 23.96 -4.34
C PHE A 324 2.38 24.97 -5.44
N GLY A 325 2.78 26.18 -5.05
CA GLY A 325 3.16 27.23 -6.00
C GLY A 325 4.36 26.83 -6.85
N LEU A 326 5.41 26.30 -6.23
CA LEU A 326 6.62 25.85 -6.93
C LEU A 326 6.40 24.62 -7.79
N LEU A 327 5.60 23.64 -7.31
CA LEU A 327 5.30 22.44 -8.07
C LEU A 327 4.33 22.69 -9.24
N ALA A 328 3.49 23.71 -9.15
CA ALA A 328 2.55 24.11 -10.21
C ALA A 328 3.17 25.04 -11.25
N ASP A 329 4.34 25.63 -10.96
CA ASP A 329 5.02 26.54 -11.86
C ASP A 329 5.63 25.77 -13.04
N GLU A 330 5.23 26.14 -14.27
CA GLU A 330 5.74 25.54 -15.49
C GLU A 330 7.16 25.99 -15.83
N ASP A 331 7.58 27.17 -15.38
CA ASP A 331 8.92 27.70 -15.57
C ASP A 331 9.96 26.99 -14.68
N THR A 332 9.51 26.42 -13.57
CA THR A 332 10.35 25.65 -12.66
C THR A 332 10.49 24.23 -13.20
N GLN A 333 11.71 23.81 -13.54
CA GLN A 333 12.00 22.46 -14.04
C GLN A 333 11.92 21.39 -12.92
N VAL A 334 10.74 21.24 -12.31
CA VAL A 334 10.50 20.20 -11.30
C VAL A 334 10.34 18.84 -11.98
N PRO A 335 11.08 17.80 -11.56
CA PRO A 335 10.92 16.46 -12.09
C PRO A 335 9.49 15.93 -11.96
N ILE A 336 9.01 15.20 -12.96
CA ILE A 336 7.65 14.62 -12.96
C ILE A 336 7.43 13.73 -11.74
N ARG A 337 8.45 12.99 -11.31
CA ARG A 337 8.37 12.09 -10.15
C ARG A 337 8.11 12.85 -8.85
N THR A 338 8.78 13.99 -8.63
CA THR A 338 8.55 14.85 -7.47
C THR A 338 7.11 15.37 -7.45
N ARG A 339 6.58 15.78 -8.62
CA ARG A 339 5.17 16.16 -8.75
C ARG A 339 4.24 14.98 -8.45
N GLN A 340 4.56 13.79 -8.95
CA GLN A 340 3.76 12.58 -8.74
C GLN A 340 3.70 12.17 -7.27
N THR A 341 4.82 12.20 -6.56
CA THR A 341 4.87 11.91 -5.11
C THR A 341 4.11 12.97 -4.31
N ALA A 342 4.23 14.25 -4.67
CA ALA A 342 3.47 15.32 -4.03
C ALA A 342 1.95 15.18 -4.23
N LEU A 343 1.52 14.76 -5.43
CA LEU A 343 0.10 14.46 -5.68
C LEU A 343 -0.40 13.32 -4.79
N SER A 344 0.37 12.23 -4.65
CA SER A 344 0.03 11.11 -3.75
C SER A 344 -0.02 11.55 -2.29
N PHE A 345 0.96 12.35 -1.85
CA PHE A 345 1.04 12.90 -0.50
C PHE A 345 -0.22 13.68 -0.11
N ILE A 346 -0.76 14.50 -1.01
CA ILE A 346 -2.03 15.21 -0.76
C ILE A 346 -3.17 14.21 -0.49
N GLY A 347 -3.29 13.19 -1.33
CA GLY A 347 -4.38 12.21 -1.19
C GLY A 347 -4.27 11.31 0.04
N GLN A 348 -3.06 11.12 0.57
CA GLN A 348 -2.81 10.34 1.78
C GLN A 348 -3.15 11.11 3.08
N TYR A 349 -3.29 12.42 2.99
CA TYR A 349 -3.63 13.28 4.12
C TYR A 349 -5.00 13.95 3.96
N ASP A 350 -5.94 13.28 3.31
CA ASP A 350 -7.29 13.78 3.07
C ASP A 350 -8.04 14.13 4.37
N GLY A 351 -7.91 13.34 5.43
CA GLY A 351 -8.45 13.63 6.75
C GLY A 351 -7.87 14.91 7.39
N TYR A 352 -6.62 15.29 7.06
CA TYR A 352 -6.09 16.58 7.46
C TYR A 352 -6.83 17.74 6.78
N PHE A 353 -7.06 17.65 5.48
CA PHE A 353 -7.79 18.68 4.71
C PHE A 353 -9.26 18.79 5.13
N GLU A 354 -9.88 17.72 5.62
CA GLU A 354 -11.22 17.76 6.21
C GLU A 354 -11.28 18.65 7.45
N ARG A 355 -10.24 18.60 8.29
CA ARG A 355 -10.13 19.44 9.50
C ARG A 355 -9.61 20.85 9.20
N HIS A 356 -8.81 21.03 8.15
CA HIS A 356 -8.11 22.27 7.78
C HIS A 356 -8.44 22.72 6.37
N ILE A 357 -9.70 23.14 6.19
CA ILE A 357 -10.30 23.51 4.89
C ILE A 357 -9.55 24.67 4.22
N GLU A 358 -8.86 25.51 4.98
CA GLU A 358 -8.10 26.66 4.47
C GLU A 358 -7.00 26.29 3.48
N PHE A 359 -6.45 25.06 3.54
CA PHE A 359 -5.42 24.58 2.61
C PHE A 359 -5.98 23.85 1.38
N LEU A 360 -7.26 23.53 1.39
CA LEU A 360 -7.92 22.73 0.34
C LEU A 360 -7.93 23.41 -1.04
N PRO A 361 -8.16 24.74 -1.19
CA PRO A 361 -8.17 25.39 -2.50
C PRO A 361 -6.87 25.27 -3.26
N ASP A 362 -5.72 25.50 -2.60
CA ASP A 362 -4.41 25.45 -3.24
C ASP A 362 -4.05 24.01 -3.66
N ALA A 363 -4.38 23.03 -2.83
CA ALA A 363 -4.21 21.62 -3.13
C ALA A 363 -5.04 21.22 -4.38
N LEU A 364 -6.31 21.59 -4.43
CA LEU A 364 -7.18 21.28 -5.57
C LEU A 364 -6.74 21.95 -6.86
N ILE A 365 -6.30 23.22 -6.81
CA ILE A 365 -5.76 23.93 -7.98
C ILE A 365 -4.55 23.16 -8.55
N PHE A 366 -3.64 22.70 -7.68
CA PHE A 366 -2.49 21.90 -8.10
C PHE A 366 -2.91 20.56 -8.70
N LEU A 367 -3.85 19.84 -8.07
CA LEU A 367 -4.37 18.57 -8.55
C LEU A 367 -5.06 18.69 -9.93
N PHE A 368 -5.93 19.68 -10.11
CA PHE A 368 -6.62 19.88 -11.40
C PHE A 368 -5.69 20.31 -12.52
N ARG A 369 -4.65 21.10 -12.22
CA ARG A 369 -3.60 21.40 -13.20
C ARG A 369 -2.85 20.14 -13.64
N ALA A 370 -2.54 19.26 -12.70
CA ALA A 370 -1.85 18.00 -12.97
C ALA A 370 -2.64 17.04 -13.89
N LEU A 371 -3.98 17.12 -13.90
CA LEU A 371 -4.82 16.33 -14.83
C LEU A 371 -4.51 16.60 -16.31
N LYS A 372 -4.00 17.81 -16.64
CA LYS A 372 -3.64 18.16 -18.02
C LYS A 372 -2.39 17.42 -18.50
N THR A 373 -1.63 16.81 -17.61
CA THR A 373 -0.41 16.05 -17.92
C THR A 373 -0.71 14.55 -17.85
N PRO A 374 -0.70 13.80 -18.97
CA PRO A 374 -1.14 12.39 -19.00
C PRO A 374 -0.44 11.49 -17.97
N ILE A 375 0.86 11.67 -17.74
CA ILE A 375 1.64 10.87 -16.78
C ILE A 375 1.19 11.14 -15.32
N LEU A 376 0.69 12.33 -15.02
CA LEU A 376 0.26 12.74 -13.68
C LEU A 376 -1.24 12.51 -13.44
N SER A 377 -2.04 12.46 -14.50
CA SER A 377 -3.51 12.44 -14.43
C SER A 377 -4.06 11.29 -13.59
N GLY A 378 -3.46 10.10 -13.70
CA GLY A 378 -3.86 8.93 -12.91
C GLY A 378 -3.65 9.11 -11.41
N THR A 379 -2.55 9.74 -10.98
CA THR A 379 -2.29 10.03 -9.56
C THR A 379 -3.15 11.20 -9.09
N ALA A 380 -3.23 12.27 -9.86
CA ALA A 380 -4.06 13.43 -9.55
C ALA A 380 -5.54 13.03 -9.35
N SER A 381 -6.09 12.16 -10.22
CA SER A 381 -7.48 11.70 -10.10
C SER A 381 -7.74 10.89 -8.83
N ARG A 382 -6.77 10.09 -8.36
CA ARG A 382 -6.88 9.38 -7.07
C ARG A 382 -6.96 10.35 -5.91
N SER A 383 -6.08 11.34 -5.87
CA SER A 383 -6.03 12.33 -4.79
C SER A 383 -7.25 13.27 -4.82
N ILE A 384 -7.76 13.64 -6.00
CA ILE A 384 -9.03 14.37 -6.12
C ILE A 384 -10.17 13.51 -5.54
N HIS A 385 -10.21 12.23 -5.87
CA HIS A 385 -11.25 11.34 -5.35
C HIS A 385 -11.19 11.22 -3.82
N SER A 386 -10.00 11.07 -3.24
CA SER A 386 -9.81 11.02 -1.79
C SER A 386 -10.29 12.31 -1.13
N LEU A 387 -9.80 13.48 -1.57
CA LEU A 387 -10.24 14.79 -1.03
C LEU A 387 -11.74 15.04 -1.19
N CYS A 388 -12.33 14.72 -2.35
CA CYS A 388 -13.77 14.88 -2.56
C CYS A 388 -14.59 13.94 -1.67
N SER A 389 -14.06 12.78 -1.33
CA SER A 389 -14.72 11.83 -0.43
C SER A 389 -14.70 12.29 1.02
N SER A 390 -13.54 12.76 1.51
CA SER A 390 -13.36 13.20 2.90
C SER A 390 -13.93 14.61 3.11
N CYS A 391 -13.62 15.57 2.23
CA CYS A 391 -14.03 16.97 2.37
C CYS A 391 -15.38 17.30 1.70
N ARG A 392 -16.23 16.30 1.42
CA ARG A 392 -17.45 16.44 0.60
C ARG A 392 -18.37 17.59 1.00
N HIS A 393 -18.56 17.81 2.30
CA HIS A 393 -19.44 18.88 2.82
C HIS A 393 -18.86 20.26 2.55
N ALA A 394 -17.56 20.45 2.72
CA ALA A 394 -16.89 21.72 2.48
C ALA A 394 -16.87 22.11 0.99
N LEU A 395 -16.89 21.12 0.10
CA LEU A 395 -16.76 21.29 -1.34
C LEU A 395 -18.08 21.52 -2.08
N THR A 396 -19.22 21.46 -1.40
CA THR A 396 -20.55 21.65 -2.04
C THR A 396 -20.68 23.00 -2.76
N ASN A 397 -20.04 24.06 -2.27
CA ASN A 397 -20.04 25.38 -2.89
C ASN A 397 -19.15 25.50 -4.13
N GLU A 398 -18.18 24.59 -4.29
CA GLU A 398 -17.22 24.57 -5.39
C GLU A 398 -17.65 23.65 -6.55
N LEU A 399 -18.85 23.08 -6.45
CA LEU A 399 -19.33 22.04 -7.36
C LEU A 399 -19.42 22.52 -8.82
N ASP A 400 -19.82 23.76 -9.05
CA ASP A 400 -19.87 24.35 -10.40
C ASP A 400 -18.47 24.42 -11.03
N ALA A 401 -17.46 24.79 -10.23
CA ALA A 401 -16.07 24.82 -10.68
C ALA A 401 -15.56 23.41 -11.03
N PHE A 402 -15.90 22.40 -10.22
CA PHE A 402 -15.56 21.00 -10.51
C PHE A 402 -16.21 20.49 -11.79
N LEU A 403 -17.48 20.76 -11.99
CA LEU A 403 -18.21 20.38 -13.20
C LEU A 403 -17.62 21.06 -14.45
N GLN A 404 -17.20 22.32 -14.34
CA GLN A 404 -16.52 23.03 -15.42
C GLN A 404 -15.16 22.37 -15.73
N GLN A 405 -14.30 22.15 -14.73
CA GLN A 405 -12.97 21.54 -14.92
C GLN A 405 -13.08 20.11 -15.48
N TYR A 406 -14.06 19.35 -15.05
CA TYR A 406 -14.33 18.03 -15.60
C TYR A 406 -14.78 18.11 -17.07
N GLY A 407 -15.64 19.06 -17.42
CA GLY A 407 -16.04 19.31 -18.79
C GLY A 407 -14.87 19.70 -19.69
N GLU A 408 -13.95 20.54 -19.20
CA GLU A 408 -12.72 20.88 -19.92
C GLU A 408 -11.84 19.63 -20.13
N PHE A 409 -11.69 18.78 -19.12
CA PHE A 409 -10.95 17.54 -19.21
C PHE A 409 -11.59 16.55 -20.21
N CYS A 410 -12.89 16.34 -20.16
CA CYS A 410 -13.62 15.47 -21.10
C CYS A 410 -13.60 15.95 -22.55
N SER A 411 -13.42 17.26 -22.77
CA SER A 411 -13.30 17.84 -24.13
C SER A 411 -12.01 17.45 -24.82
N ASN A 412 -11.02 16.93 -24.07
CA ASN A 412 -9.79 16.40 -24.63
C ASN A 412 -10.02 14.97 -25.13
N THR A 413 -9.89 14.74 -26.43
CA THR A 413 -10.10 13.43 -27.08
C THR A 413 -9.15 12.33 -26.60
N SER A 414 -8.06 12.68 -25.93
CA SER A 414 -7.08 11.74 -25.36
C SER A 414 -7.24 11.54 -23.85
N ALA A 415 -8.37 11.97 -23.26
CA ALA A 415 -8.62 11.79 -21.84
C ALA A 415 -8.74 10.30 -21.48
N ASP A 416 -8.01 9.89 -20.45
CA ASP A 416 -8.02 8.50 -19.98
C ASP A 416 -9.37 8.14 -19.35
N ALA A 417 -9.96 7.00 -19.79
CA ALA A 417 -11.27 6.54 -19.34
C ALA A 417 -11.32 6.27 -17.82
N LEU A 418 -10.25 5.73 -17.23
CA LEU A 418 -10.17 5.46 -15.80
C LEU A 418 -10.07 6.76 -14.98
N VAL A 419 -9.43 7.79 -15.54
CA VAL A 419 -9.38 9.12 -14.93
C VAL A 419 -10.76 9.76 -14.95
N LYS A 420 -11.48 9.70 -16.08
CA LYS A 420 -12.87 10.19 -16.18
C LYS A 420 -13.78 9.49 -15.14
N GLU A 421 -13.71 8.15 -15.08
CA GLU A 421 -14.47 7.33 -14.12
C GLU A 421 -14.22 7.79 -12.68
N ARG A 422 -12.96 8.02 -12.28
CA ARG A 422 -12.62 8.44 -10.92
C ARG A 422 -13.12 9.85 -10.59
N ILE A 423 -12.93 10.79 -11.51
CA ILE A 423 -13.32 12.18 -11.25
C ILE A 423 -14.83 12.32 -11.20
N VAL A 424 -15.58 11.65 -12.08
CA VAL A 424 -17.05 11.71 -12.04
C VAL A 424 -17.60 11.13 -10.73
N GLY A 425 -16.97 10.05 -10.22
CA GLY A 425 -17.29 9.49 -8.91
C GLY A 425 -16.95 10.43 -7.75
N ALA A 426 -15.80 11.12 -7.84
CA ALA A 426 -15.40 12.12 -6.86
C ALA A 426 -16.40 13.30 -6.79
N ILE A 427 -16.82 13.81 -7.94
CA ILE A 427 -17.82 14.87 -7.99
C ILE A 427 -19.16 14.37 -7.46
N ALA A 428 -19.55 13.13 -7.75
CA ALA A 428 -20.77 12.53 -7.22
C ALA A 428 -20.74 12.41 -5.67
N ALA A 429 -19.59 12.19 -5.05
CA ALA A 429 -19.45 12.21 -3.60
C ALA A 429 -19.72 13.61 -3.00
N VAL A 430 -19.31 14.67 -3.71
CA VAL A 430 -19.65 16.05 -3.31
C VAL A 430 -21.14 16.32 -3.51
N VAL A 431 -21.75 15.85 -4.62
CA VAL A 431 -23.20 15.96 -4.85
C VAL A 431 -23.99 15.26 -3.75
N GLN A 432 -23.51 14.11 -3.27
CA GLN A 432 -24.14 13.37 -2.16
C GLN A 432 -24.29 14.23 -0.90
N ALA A 433 -23.29 15.07 -0.59
CA ALA A 433 -23.29 15.93 0.59
C ALA A 433 -24.25 17.13 0.52
N ILE A 434 -24.91 17.38 -0.61
CA ILE A 434 -25.95 18.42 -0.70
C ILE A 434 -27.14 18.01 0.18
N PRO A 435 -27.60 18.90 1.12
CA PRO A 435 -28.59 18.50 2.10
C PRO A 435 -29.99 18.20 1.52
N SER A 436 -30.37 18.83 0.39
CA SER A 436 -31.68 18.62 -0.21
C SER A 436 -31.62 17.78 -1.48
N GLU A 437 -32.53 16.85 -1.64
CA GLU A 437 -32.64 16.01 -2.86
C GLU A 437 -32.94 16.82 -4.11
N GLU A 438 -33.74 17.87 -3.97
CA GLU A 438 -34.00 18.81 -5.07
C GLU A 438 -32.72 19.53 -5.50
N GLY A 439 -31.86 19.91 -4.54
CA GLY A 439 -30.56 20.54 -4.81
C GLY A 439 -29.61 19.63 -5.56
N LYS A 440 -29.69 18.31 -5.38
CA LYS A 440 -28.88 17.33 -6.10
C LYS A 440 -29.26 17.20 -7.57
N HIS A 441 -30.51 17.53 -7.94
CA HIS A 441 -31.02 17.30 -9.29
C HIS A 441 -30.20 18.01 -10.39
N GLY A 442 -29.89 19.29 -10.21
CA GLY A 442 -29.14 20.08 -11.19
C GLY A 442 -27.73 19.51 -11.47
N PRO A 443 -26.87 19.40 -10.44
CA PRO A 443 -25.53 18.84 -10.58
C PRO A 443 -25.52 17.40 -11.11
N LEU A 444 -26.42 16.54 -10.63
CA LEU A 444 -26.54 15.17 -11.12
C LEU A 444 -26.92 15.12 -12.61
N SER A 445 -27.87 15.99 -13.03
CA SER A 445 -28.22 16.10 -14.45
C SER A 445 -27.03 16.54 -15.33
N GLN A 446 -26.14 17.39 -14.79
CA GLN A 446 -24.93 17.78 -15.51
C GLN A 446 -23.92 16.60 -15.59
N LEU A 447 -23.74 15.83 -14.52
CA LEU A 447 -22.91 14.61 -14.56
C LEU A 447 -23.42 13.62 -15.59
N LEU A 448 -24.72 13.39 -15.64
CA LEU A 448 -25.34 12.47 -16.62
C LEU A 448 -25.15 12.95 -18.06
N ARG A 449 -25.13 14.26 -18.33
CA ARG A 449 -24.83 14.79 -19.67
C ARG A 449 -23.43 14.41 -20.17
N PHE A 450 -22.43 14.36 -19.30
CA PHE A 450 -21.12 13.88 -19.69
C PHE A 450 -21.15 12.40 -20.08
N VAL A 451 -21.87 11.57 -19.35
CA VAL A 451 -22.08 10.17 -19.68
C VAL A 451 -22.85 9.99 -21.00
N GLU A 452 -23.84 10.87 -21.26
CA GLU A 452 -24.62 10.87 -22.51
C GLU A 452 -23.75 11.12 -23.75
N ILE A 453 -22.68 11.90 -23.65
CA ILE A 453 -21.76 12.13 -24.76
C ILE A 453 -21.12 10.81 -25.21
N ASP A 454 -20.59 10.04 -24.26
CA ASP A 454 -19.99 8.73 -24.54
C ASP A 454 -21.05 7.72 -25.02
N PHE A 455 -22.23 7.74 -24.42
CA PHE A 455 -23.38 6.94 -24.85
C PHE A 455 -23.79 7.23 -26.30
N GLU A 456 -23.94 8.49 -26.69
CA GLU A 456 -24.29 8.85 -28.07
C GLU A 456 -23.21 8.47 -29.07
N GLN A 457 -21.93 8.55 -28.65
CA GLN A 457 -20.81 8.09 -29.47
C GLN A 457 -20.84 6.58 -29.66
N CYS A 458 -21.12 5.82 -28.61
CA CYS A 458 -21.34 4.37 -28.68
C CYS A 458 -22.42 4.02 -29.72
N LEU A 459 -23.58 4.68 -29.66
CA LEU A 459 -24.68 4.41 -30.61
C LEU A 459 -24.32 4.78 -32.05
N ARG A 460 -23.61 5.89 -32.26
CA ARG A 460 -23.16 6.31 -33.60
C ARG A 460 -22.20 5.32 -34.22
N LEU A 461 -21.23 4.85 -33.45
CA LEU A 461 -20.22 3.90 -33.91
C LEU A 461 -20.83 2.50 -34.19
N ALA A 462 -21.73 2.04 -33.35
CA ALA A 462 -22.46 0.80 -33.58
C ALA A 462 -23.33 0.85 -34.83
N ALA A 463 -23.92 2.00 -35.16
CA ALA A 463 -24.74 2.17 -36.38
C ALA A 463 -23.92 2.07 -37.68
N ILE A 464 -22.61 2.22 -37.63
CA ILE A 464 -21.68 2.05 -38.76
C ILE A 464 -20.85 0.75 -38.67
N ASP A 465 -21.30 -0.22 -37.85
CA ASP A 465 -20.65 -1.50 -37.60
C ASP A 465 -19.22 -1.42 -37.00
N ASN A 466 -18.82 -0.27 -36.44
CA ASN A 466 -17.56 -0.15 -35.70
C ASN A 466 -17.79 -0.58 -34.24
N ASN A 467 -17.98 -1.87 -34.03
CA ASN A 467 -18.41 -2.44 -32.75
C ASN A 467 -17.32 -2.39 -31.69
N GLU A 468 -16.04 -2.42 -32.04
CA GLU A 468 -14.91 -2.38 -31.09
C GLU A 468 -14.82 -1.01 -30.40
N GLU A 469 -14.83 0.07 -31.18
CA GLU A 469 -14.85 1.43 -30.60
C GLU A 469 -16.20 1.72 -29.90
N ALA A 470 -17.33 1.24 -30.44
CA ALA A 470 -18.63 1.38 -29.80
C ALA A 470 -18.66 0.72 -28.42
N GLU A 471 -18.03 -0.46 -28.28
CA GLU A 471 -17.89 -1.17 -27.01
C GLU A 471 -17.06 -0.37 -26.02
N ALA A 472 -15.94 0.22 -26.43
CA ALA A 472 -15.10 1.06 -25.58
C ALA A 472 -15.89 2.24 -24.98
N TYR A 473 -16.63 3.00 -25.80
CA TYR A 473 -17.47 4.12 -25.33
C TYR A 473 -18.65 3.65 -24.46
N GLY A 474 -19.29 2.54 -24.84
CA GLY A 474 -20.38 1.97 -24.06
C GLY A 474 -19.92 1.52 -22.65
N LEU A 475 -18.73 0.92 -22.59
CA LEU A 475 -18.12 0.48 -21.35
C LEU A 475 -17.71 1.67 -20.48
N GLU A 476 -17.16 2.73 -21.07
CA GLU A 476 -16.81 3.97 -20.39
C GLU A 476 -18.05 4.62 -19.78
N ALA A 477 -19.13 4.75 -20.54
CA ALA A 477 -20.40 5.29 -20.05
C ALA A 477 -20.96 4.51 -18.86
N LEU A 478 -20.99 3.16 -18.93
CA LEU A 478 -21.47 2.31 -17.85
C LEU A 478 -20.58 2.35 -16.60
N ARG A 479 -19.26 2.41 -16.77
CA ARG A 479 -18.33 2.55 -15.65
C ARG A 479 -18.46 3.90 -14.96
N CYS A 480 -18.63 4.97 -15.72
CA CYS A 480 -18.94 6.28 -15.16
C CYS A 480 -20.27 6.28 -14.38
N LEU A 481 -21.33 5.64 -14.90
CA LEU A 481 -22.58 5.47 -14.15
C LEU A 481 -22.38 4.68 -12.84
N ALA A 482 -21.61 3.60 -12.88
CA ALA A 482 -21.31 2.82 -11.67
C ALA A 482 -20.51 3.63 -10.65
N SER A 483 -19.58 4.47 -11.12
CA SER A 483 -18.77 5.34 -10.27
C SER A 483 -19.60 6.46 -9.66
N ILE A 484 -20.51 7.07 -10.43
CA ILE A 484 -21.51 8.04 -9.90
C ILE A 484 -22.36 7.38 -8.82
N ALA A 485 -22.87 6.17 -9.08
CA ALA A 485 -23.68 5.44 -8.11
C ALA A 485 -22.93 5.18 -6.80
N LYS A 486 -21.65 4.82 -6.86
CA LYS A 486 -20.80 4.64 -5.67
C LYS A 486 -20.53 5.97 -4.95
N GLY A 487 -20.21 7.03 -5.68
CA GLY A 487 -19.95 8.35 -5.10
C GLY A 487 -21.17 8.92 -4.36
N LEU A 488 -22.40 8.62 -4.83
CA LEU A 488 -23.64 9.04 -4.19
C LEU A 488 -24.02 8.22 -2.95
N GLN A 489 -23.28 7.15 -2.61
CA GLN A 489 -23.54 6.39 -1.39
C GLN A 489 -23.19 7.22 -0.14
N ALA A 490 -23.99 7.03 0.90
CA ALA A 490 -23.69 7.61 2.20
C ALA A 490 -22.39 7.03 2.77
N PRO A 491 -21.53 7.83 3.43
CA PRO A 491 -20.36 7.31 4.11
C PRO A 491 -20.75 6.28 5.15
N SER A 492 -19.94 5.20 5.28
CA SER A 492 -20.18 4.13 6.26
C SER A 492 -20.10 4.59 7.71
N ASP A 493 -19.42 5.71 7.95
CA ASP A 493 -19.07 6.20 9.29
C ASP A 493 -20.13 7.18 9.87
N LEU A 494 -21.14 7.54 9.07
CA LEU A 494 -22.24 8.33 9.61
C LEU A 494 -23.06 7.45 10.57
N PRO A 495 -23.32 7.92 11.81
CA PRO A 495 -24.23 7.24 12.71
C PRO A 495 -25.59 7.15 12.00
N VAL A 496 -26.08 5.93 11.84
CA VAL A 496 -27.42 5.70 11.31
C VAL A 496 -28.40 6.22 12.36
N GLU A 497 -28.84 7.46 12.18
CA GLU A 497 -29.93 8.03 12.98
C GLU A 497 -31.22 7.26 12.65
N LEU A 498 -31.49 6.21 13.42
CA LEU A 498 -32.67 5.35 13.30
C LEU A 498 -33.99 6.05 13.68
N ASP A 499 -33.93 7.28 14.20
CA ASP A 499 -35.08 7.95 14.85
C ASP A 499 -35.75 9.06 14.01
N ASN A 500 -35.26 9.42 12.81
CA ASN A 500 -35.90 10.45 11.98
C ASN A 500 -36.84 9.88 10.91
N VAL A 501 -37.93 9.28 11.36
CA VAL A 501 -39.00 8.71 10.48
C VAL A 501 -39.80 9.81 9.73
N GLU A 502 -39.80 11.06 10.19
CA GLU A 502 -40.63 12.12 9.60
C GLU A 502 -40.17 12.67 8.23
N GLY A 503 -38.92 12.45 7.83
CA GLY A 503 -38.38 12.86 6.52
C GLY A 503 -38.43 11.78 5.43
N SER A 504 -38.63 10.52 5.78
CA SER A 504 -38.57 9.38 4.87
C SER A 504 -39.65 9.40 3.77
N ASP A 505 -40.84 9.85 4.08
CA ASP A 505 -41.96 9.86 3.15
C ASP A 505 -41.78 10.88 1.99
N THR A 506 -41.23 12.06 2.30
CA THR A 506 -40.96 13.09 1.28
C THR A 506 -39.82 12.70 0.36
N LEU A 507 -38.78 12.07 0.90
CA LEU A 507 -37.60 11.53 0.18
C LEU A 507 -38.06 10.42 -0.78
N THR A 508 -38.85 9.49 -0.29
CA THR A 508 -39.42 8.41 -1.07
C THR A 508 -40.32 8.95 -2.19
N GLN A 509 -41.12 9.96 -1.91
CA GLN A 509 -42.01 10.60 -2.90
C GLN A 509 -41.20 11.29 -4.01
N PHE A 510 -40.11 11.99 -3.70
CA PHE A 510 -39.27 12.66 -4.70
C PHE A 510 -38.72 11.67 -5.73
N TRP A 511 -38.15 10.52 -5.25
CA TRP A 511 -37.53 9.54 -6.12
C TRP A 511 -38.51 8.55 -6.77
N THR A 512 -39.73 8.40 -6.25
CA THR A 512 -40.71 7.45 -6.80
C THR A 512 -41.74 8.10 -7.75
N SER A 513 -42.09 9.38 -7.55
CA SER A 513 -43.14 10.06 -8.31
C SER A 513 -42.82 11.49 -8.70
N GLY A 514 -41.71 12.08 -8.20
CA GLY A 514 -41.30 13.46 -8.52
C GLY A 514 -40.25 13.52 -9.64
N ASP A 515 -39.49 14.62 -9.69
CA ASP A 515 -38.46 14.87 -10.68
C ASP A 515 -37.33 13.84 -10.59
N GLY A 516 -37.06 13.26 -9.40
CA GLY A 516 -36.11 12.18 -9.20
C GLY A 516 -36.46 10.92 -9.97
N ALA A 517 -37.76 10.60 -10.12
CA ALA A 517 -38.19 9.42 -10.90
C ALA A 517 -37.84 9.56 -12.40
N THR A 518 -37.80 10.79 -12.91
CA THR A 518 -37.36 11.03 -14.30
C THR A 518 -35.90 10.72 -14.50
N ILE A 519 -35.02 11.07 -13.52
CA ILE A 519 -33.59 10.74 -13.52
C ILE A 519 -33.38 9.22 -13.45
N GLN A 520 -34.08 8.54 -12.53
CA GLN A 520 -33.99 7.06 -12.45
C GLN A 520 -34.38 6.40 -13.77
N SER A 521 -35.50 6.84 -14.36
CA SER A 521 -35.96 6.29 -15.65
C SER A 521 -34.97 6.56 -16.78
N HIS A 522 -34.33 7.74 -16.75
CA HIS A 522 -33.32 8.11 -17.72
C HIS A 522 -32.06 7.23 -17.60
N ILE A 523 -31.51 7.07 -16.40
CA ILE A 523 -30.33 6.21 -16.15
C ILE A 523 -30.64 4.78 -16.62
N ARG A 524 -31.81 4.23 -16.25
CA ARG A 524 -32.21 2.89 -16.68
C ARG A 524 -32.28 2.77 -18.22
N THR A 525 -32.81 3.79 -18.89
CA THR A 525 -32.91 3.83 -20.35
C THR A 525 -31.52 3.81 -21.01
N LEU A 526 -30.54 4.55 -20.46
CA LEU A 526 -29.16 4.54 -20.94
C LEU A 526 -28.57 3.13 -20.84
N ILE A 527 -28.69 2.47 -19.68
CA ILE A 527 -28.18 1.11 -19.45
C ILE A 527 -28.82 0.12 -20.44
N GLU A 528 -30.16 0.10 -20.53
CA GLU A 528 -30.87 -0.83 -21.39
C GLU A 528 -30.55 -0.65 -22.87
N ARG A 529 -30.38 0.59 -23.33
CA ARG A 529 -30.02 0.89 -24.72
C ARG A 529 -28.59 0.49 -25.08
N ILE A 530 -27.61 0.71 -24.18
CA ILE A 530 -26.24 0.24 -24.42
C ILE A 530 -26.22 -1.30 -24.57
N VAL A 531 -26.85 -2.01 -23.63
CA VAL A 531 -26.90 -3.47 -23.65
C VAL A 531 -27.64 -4.00 -24.90
N ALA A 532 -28.72 -3.34 -25.30
CA ALA A 532 -29.47 -3.72 -26.51
C ALA A 532 -28.68 -3.46 -27.80
N THR A 533 -27.81 -2.46 -27.82
CA THR A 533 -26.97 -2.10 -28.96
C THR A 533 -25.81 -3.10 -29.12
N LEU A 534 -25.22 -3.54 -28.02
CA LEU A 534 -24.06 -4.43 -27.97
C LEU A 534 -24.35 -5.75 -27.22
N PRO A 535 -25.34 -6.54 -27.63
CA PRO A 535 -25.85 -7.69 -26.86
C PRO A 535 -24.86 -8.87 -26.77
N ARG A 536 -23.78 -8.84 -27.57
CA ARG A 536 -22.75 -9.89 -27.58
C ARG A 536 -21.52 -9.54 -26.73
N SER A 537 -21.40 -8.32 -26.24
CA SER A 537 -20.30 -7.91 -25.37
C SER A 537 -20.55 -8.38 -23.94
N GLY A 538 -19.65 -9.23 -23.43
CA GLY A 538 -19.68 -9.67 -22.05
C GLY A 538 -19.35 -8.56 -21.06
N ASP A 539 -18.42 -7.70 -21.42
CA ASP A 539 -17.95 -6.60 -20.57
C ASP A 539 -19.03 -5.52 -20.40
N ILE A 540 -19.82 -5.25 -21.45
CA ILE A 540 -21.01 -4.38 -21.38
C ILE A 540 -22.06 -4.95 -20.43
N VAL A 541 -22.36 -6.26 -20.53
CA VAL A 541 -23.33 -6.90 -19.62
C VAL A 541 -22.86 -6.85 -18.17
N GLU A 542 -21.57 -7.12 -17.92
CA GLU A 542 -20.99 -7.06 -16.59
C GLU A 542 -20.96 -5.64 -16.01
N ALA A 543 -20.63 -4.65 -16.82
CA ALA A 543 -20.63 -3.22 -16.42
C ALA A 543 -22.06 -2.74 -16.09
N ALA A 544 -23.05 -3.11 -16.91
CA ALA A 544 -24.47 -2.81 -16.63
C ALA A 544 -24.95 -3.43 -15.30
N CYS A 545 -24.58 -4.70 -15.07
CA CYS A 545 -24.84 -5.37 -13.79
C CYS A 545 -24.17 -4.64 -12.61
N SER A 546 -22.98 -4.08 -12.80
CA SER A 546 -22.28 -3.34 -11.76
C SER A 546 -22.96 -2.04 -11.37
N VAL A 547 -23.62 -1.34 -12.34
CA VAL A 547 -24.43 -0.15 -12.04
C VAL A 547 -25.60 -0.52 -11.12
N PHE A 548 -26.33 -1.59 -11.41
CA PHE A 548 -27.43 -2.02 -10.54
C PHE A 548 -26.95 -2.44 -9.14
N ARG A 549 -25.83 -3.18 -9.06
CA ARG A 549 -25.26 -3.60 -7.77
C ARG A 549 -24.81 -2.42 -6.90
N ALA A 550 -24.29 -1.37 -7.50
CA ALA A 550 -23.92 -0.17 -6.76
C ALA A 550 -25.13 0.47 -6.04
N GLY A 551 -26.33 0.45 -6.68
CA GLY A 551 -27.56 0.92 -6.06
C GLY A 551 -28.08 0.04 -4.91
N PHE A 552 -27.74 -1.25 -4.86
CA PHE A 552 -28.19 -2.17 -3.79
C PHE A 552 -27.47 -1.94 -2.45
N ALA A 553 -26.34 -1.27 -2.45
CA ALA A 553 -25.61 -0.94 -1.23
C ALA A 553 -26.32 0.21 -0.46
N GLU A 554 -27.16 0.98 -1.14
CA GLU A 554 -27.86 2.13 -0.55
C GLU A 554 -29.22 1.71 0.02
N LYS A 555 -29.50 2.16 1.25
CA LYS A 555 -30.75 1.84 1.95
C LYS A 555 -31.81 2.93 1.78
N LEU A 556 -31.39 4.16 1.51
CA LEU A 556 -32.28 5.27 1.30
C LEU A 556 -32.66 5.40 -0.19
N PRO A 557 -33.89 5.84 -0.51
CA PRO A 557 -34.24 6.12 -1.89
C PRO A 557 -33.26 7.11 -2.54
N GLY A 558 -32.83 6.81 -3.76
CA GLY A 558 -31.83 7.59 -4.46
C GLY A 558 -31.84 7.36 -5.98
N PRO A 559 -30.99 8.05 -6.74
CA PRO A 559 -31.04 8.02 -8.21
C PRO A 559 -30.70 6.64 -8.80
N PHE A 560 -29.96 5.79 -8.11
CA PHE A 560 -29.57 4.44 -8.53
C PHE A 560 -30.29 3.32 -7.75
N VAL A 561 -31.17 3.67 -6.82
CA VAL A 561 -32.01 2.72 -6.07
C VAL A 561 -33.27 2.44 -6.88
N PHE A 562 -33.16 1.53 -7.83
CA PHE A 562 -34.24 1.17 -8.72
C PHE A 562 -35.26 0.25 -8.05
N PRO A 563 -36.57 0.36 -8.42
CA PRO A 563 -37.57 -0.59 -7.97
C PRO A 563 -37.16 -2.03 -8.31
N PRO A 564 -37.31 -3.01 -7.39
CA PRO A 564 -36.93 -4.41 -7.61
C PRO A 564 -37.52 -5.02 -8.88
N SER A 565 -38.75 -4.68 -9.19
CA SER A 565 -39.44 -5.12 -10.42
C SER A 565 -38.73 -4.65 -11.69
N SER A 566 -38.22 -3.42 -11.71
CA SER A 566 -37.53 -2.85 -12.87
C SER A 566 -36.18 -3.52 -13.11
N VAL A 567 -35.43 -3.82 -12.04
CA VAL A 567 -34.18 -4.56 -12.14
C VAL A 567 -34.44 -6.00 -12.59
N ALA A 568 -35.45 -6.64 -12.02
CA ALA A 568 -35.84 -7.98 -12.45
C ALA A 568 -36.25 -8.04 -13.93
N GLU A 569 -36.99 -7.06 -14.44
CA GLU A 569 -37.31 -6.96 -15.88
C GLU A 569 -36.05 -6.92 -16.76
N PHE A 570 -35.00 -6.23 -16.33
CA PHE A 570 -33.73 -6.24 -17.03
C PHE A 570 -33.07 -7.62 -16.99
N LEU A 571 -32.97 -8.24 -15.82
CA LEU A 571 -32.33 -9.54 -15.61
C LEU A 571 -33.05 -10.66 -16.36
N LEU A 572 -34.39 -10.66 -16.38
CA LEU A 572 -35.22 -11.67 -17.05
C LEU A 572 -35.09 -11.66 -18.58
N LYS A 573 -34.53 -10.61 -19.19
CA LYS A 573 -34.21 -10.58 -20.63
C LYS A 573 -33.00 -11.46 -20.96
N ALA A 574 -32.17 -11.80 -19.98
CA ALA A 574 -30.99 -12.63 -20.19
C ALA A 574 -31.37 -14.10 -20.32
N ASN A 575 -30.65 -14.82 -21.18
CA ASN A 575 -30.83 -16.24 -21.46
C ASN A 575 -29.47 -16.94 -21.55
N ILE A 576 -29.46 -18.25 -21.76
CA ILE A 576 -28.26 -19.10 -21.82
C ILE A 576 -27.20 -18.61 -22.84
N GLY A 577 -27.60 -17.84 -23.84
CA GLY A 577 -26.70 -17.25 -24.83
C GLY A 577 -26.14 -15.88 -24.42
N THR A 578 -26.59 -15.32 -23.30
CA THR A 578 -26.12 -14.04 -22.82
C THR A 578 -24.70 -14.20 -22.29
N PRO A 579 -23.72 -13.41 -22.77
CA PRO A 579 -22.35 -13.48 -22.28
C PRO A 579 -22.29 -13.01 -20.81
N ARG A 580 -21.27 -13.49 -20.07
CA ARG A 580 -21.10 -13.16 -18.63
C ARG A 580 -22.33 -13.46 -17.77
N MET A 581 -23.03 -14.55 -18.06
CA MET A 581 -24.25 -14.96 -17.33
C MET A 581 -24.05 -15.04 -15.81
N GLY A 582 -22.83 -15.36 -15.36
CA GLY A 582 -22.46 -15.33 -13.94
C GLY A 582 -22.66 -13.95 -13.28
N ALA A 583 -22.36 -12.87 -13.97
CA ALA A 583 -22.58 -11.50 -13.47
C ALA A 583 -24.09 -11.20 -13.34
N VAL A 584 -24.90 -11.67 -14.29
CA VAL A 584 -26.36 -11.51 -14.25
C VAL A 584 -26.98 -12.28 -13.07
N ILE A 585 -26.56 -13.53 -12.86
CA ILE A 585 -27.01 -14.35 -11.72
C ILE A 585 -26.56 -13.75 -10.39
N SER A 586 -25.30 -13.29 -10.29
CA SER A 586 -24.78 -12.61 -9.09
C SER A 586 -25.59 -11.36 -8.76
N THR A 587 -25.99 -10.59 -9.78
CA THR A 587 -26.84 -9.41 -9.62
C THR A 587 -28.23 -9.77 -9.13
N ALA A 588 -28.83 -10.87 -9.64
CA ALA A 588 -30.11 -11.38 -9.16
C ALA A 588 -30.02 -11.83 -7.67
N CYS A 589 -28.93 -12.50 -7.29
CA CYS A 589 -28.69 -12.85 -5.88
C CYS A 589 -28.55 -11.61 -4.99
N SER A 590 -27.79 -10.59 -5.44
CA SER A 590 -27.64 -9.34 -4.71
C SER A 590 -28.98 -8.58 -4.57
N LEU A 591 -29.80 -8.56 -5.61
CA LEU A 591 -31.15 -7.97 -5.56
C LEU A 591 -32.02 -8.65 -4.49
N VAL A 592 -32.03 -9.96 -4.44
CA VAL A 592 -32.79 -10.72 -3.43
C VAL A 592 -32.25 -10.44 -2.03
N SER A 593 -30.92 -10.45 -1.85
CA SER A 593 -30.29 -10.23 -0.54
C SER A 593 -30.53 -8.81 0.03
N SER A 594 -30.55 -7.79 -0.83
CA SER A 594 -30.76 -6.39 -0.39
C SER A 594 -32.20 -6.09 0.07
N HIS A 595 -33.20 -6.89 -0.38
CA HIS A 595 -34.62 -6.65 -0.12
C HIS A 595 -35.27 -7.65 0.84
N THR A 596 -34.54 -8.61 1.42
CA THR A 596 -35.09 -9.60 2.34
C THR A 596 -35.44 -9.06 3.73
N VAL A 597 -35.15 -7.80 4.01
CA VAL A 597 -35.27 -7.22 5.36
C VAL A 597 -36.64 -6.57 5.60
N ASP A 598 -37.39 -6.19 4.56
CA ASP A 598 -38.69 -5.53 4.73
C ASP A 598 -39.86 -6.42 4.27
N PRO A 599 -40.71 -6.91 5.22
CA PRO A 599 -41.87 -7.77 4.87
C PRO A 599 -43.00 -7.04 4.13
N SER A 600 -42.95 -5.71 4.04
CA SER A 600 -43.99 -4.90 3.40
C SER A 600 -43.82 -4.75 1.89
N ASP A 601 -42.63 -5.01 1.35
CA ASP A 601 -42.37 -4.96 -0.08
C ASP A 601 -42.92 -6.19 -0.79
N ARG A 602 -43.66 -5.96 -1.89
CA ARG A 602 -44.21 -7.00 -2.76
C ARG A 602 -43.11 -7.74 -3.57
N ILE A 603 -42.09 -8.19 -2.85
CA ILE A 603 -40.96 -8.91 -3.44
C ILE A 603 -41.37 -10.33 -3.90
N ASP A 604 -42.45 -10.89 -3.35
CA ASP A 604 -42.88 -12.26 -3.59
C ASP A 604 -43.10 -12.56 -5.08
N ASP A 605 -43.73 -11.64 -5.83
CA ASP A 605 -43.96 -11.81 -7.28
C ASP A 605 -42.63 -11.70 -8.07
N THR A 606 -41.76 -10.78 -7.68
CA THR A 606 -40.43 -10.59 -8.31
C THR A 606 -39.53 -11.79 -8.05
N LEU A 607 -39.49 -12.26 -6.80
CA LEU A 607 -38.71 -13.43 -6.39
C LEU A 607 -39.20 -14.69 -7.13
N HIS A 608 -40.53 -14.87 -7.22
CA HIS A 608 -41.09 -15.99 -7.93
C HIS A 608 -40.71 -15.99 -9.42
N LYS A 609 -40.74 -14.85 -10.09
CA LYS A 609 -40.29 -14.70 -11.48
C LYS A 609 -38.81 -15.03 -11.65
N LEU A 610 -37.97 -14.55 -10.75
CA LEU A 610 -36.52 -14.85 -10.77
C LEU A 610 -36.23 -16.33 -10.56
N ILE A 611 -36.94 -16.99 -9.64
CA ILE A 611 -36.78 -18.44 -9.41
C ILE A 611 -37.17 -19.22 -10.66
N ILE A 612 -38.33 -18.92 -11.30
CA ILE A 612 -38.76 -19.58 -12.54
C ILE A 612 -37.72 -19.36 -13.65
N TRP A 613 -37.18 -18.14 -13.76
CA TRP A 613 -36.15 -17.82 -14.75
C TRP A 613 -34.88 -18.65 -14.53
N VAL A 614 -34.36 -18.73 -13.31
CA VAL A 614 -33.17 -19.55 -12.97
C VAL A 614 -33.42 -21.02 -13.30
N LEU A 615 -34.59 -21.57 -12.91
CA LEU A 615 -34.97 -22.95 -13.22
C LEU A 615 -35.04 -23.21 -14.74
N THR A 616 -35.51 -22.24 -15.52
CA THR A 616 -35.57 -22.32 -16.99
C THR A 616 -34.16 -22.37 -17.59
N ILE A 617 -33.23 -21.57 -17.07
CA ILE A 617 -31.82 -21.58 -17.49
C ILE A 617 -31.18 -22.94 -17.16
N LEU A 618 -31.37 -23.44 -15.93
CA LEU A 618 -30.81 -24.74 -15.51
C LEU A 618 -31.33 -25.90 -16.39
N ARG A 619 -32.62 -25.93 -16.68
CA ARG A 619 -33.19 -26.94 -17.62
C ARG A 619 -32.60 -26.84 -19.02
N SER A 620 -32.32 -25.64 -19.49
CA SER A 620 -31.68 -25.41 -20.80
C SER A 620 -30.23 -25.91 -20.83
N LEU A 621 -29.52 -25.91 -19.68
CA LEU A 621 -28.19 -26.50 -19.54
C LEU A 621 -28.21 -28.02 -19.55
N GLU A 622 -29.15 -28.64 -18.84
CA GLU A 622 -29.33 -30.10 -18.81
C GLU A 622 -29.63 -30.67 -20.21
N GLY A 623 -30.47 -29.99 -20.99
CA GLY A 623 -30.78 -30.39 -22.37
C GLY A 623 -29.59 -30.35 -23.34
N LYS A 624 -28.55 -29.53 -23.04
CA LYS A 624 -27.30 -29.49 -23.84
C LYS A 624 -26.29 -30.57 -23.43
N SER A 625 -26.31 -31.02 -22.18
CA SER A 625 -25.44 -32.11 -21.71
C SER A 625 -25.80 -33.45 -22.33
N SER A 626 -27.09 -33.69 -22.61
CA SER A 626 -27.55 -34.93 -23.24
C SER A 626 -27.36 -35.01 -24.76
N SER A 627 -26.88 -33.93 -25.40
CA SER A 627 -26.59 -33.90 -26.85
C SER A 627 -25.09 -34.04 -27.18
N ILE A 628 -24.25 -34.31 -26.16
CA ILE A 628 -22.79 -34.52 -26.30
C ILE A 628 -22.42 -36.02 -26.11
N GLU A 629 -23.38 -36.90 -25.79
CA GLU A 629 -23.26 -38.36 -25.98
C GLU A 629 -23.76 -38.77 -27.38
#